data_4c5478b9af7ab81d93c934f1f86574d8
#
_entry.id   4c5478b9af7ab81d93c934f1f86574d8
#
_cell.length_a   1.000
_cell.length_b   1.000
_cell.length_c   1.000
_cell.angle_alpha   90.00
_cell.angle_beta   90.00
_cell.angle_gamma   90.00
#
_symmetry.space_group_name_H-M   'P 1'
#
loop_
_entity.id
_entity.type
_entity.pdbx_description
1 polymer ?
#
loop_
_entity_poly.entity_id
_entity_poly.type
_entity_poly.pdbx_seq_one_letter_code
_entity_poly.pdbx_strand_id
1 'polypeptide(L)'
;MDFWDKHKTITNFYEKLTKEICNKNNITQMEYNILMFLYNNPECKTASEIIEKRKSTKSHVSNSLKNLEKNKLIIRKQKGNNKKYIEIFLLEKSKVIINEGKNLQKNLSIIYLKEFLLKK
;
A
#
# COMPACT_ATOMS: atom_id res chain seq x y z
N MET A 1 -11.62 12.40 25.79
CA MET A 1 -11.69 11.84 24.42
C MET A 1 -11.87 10.33 24.54
N ASP A 2 -12.93 9.78 23.97
CA ASP A 2 -13.18 8.34 24.06
C ASP A 2 -12.34 7.56 23.05
N PHE A 3 -12.45 6.24 23.09
CA PHE A 3 -11.65 5.34 22.23
C PHE A 3 -11.88 5.62 20.75
N TRP A 4 -13.12 5.86 20.36
CA TRP A 4 -13.47 6.09 18.95
C TRP A 4 -12.88 7.38 18.42
N ASP A 5 -12.90 8.43 19.22
CA ASP A 5 -12.33 9.73 18.84
C ASP A 5 -10.81 9.64 18.67
N LYS A 6 -10.15 8.91 19.58
CA LYS A 6 -8.70 8.68 19.49
C LYS A 6 -8.33 7.87 18.26
N HIS A 7 -9.10 6.83 18.00
CA HIS A 7 -8.89 5.97 16.82
C HIS A 7 -9.05 6.77 15.54
N LYS A 8 -10.09 7.58 15.45
CA LYS A 8 -10.34 8.44 14.29
C LYS A 8 -9.21 9.45 14.09
N THR A 9 -8.73 10.05 15.18
CA THR A 9 -7.61 11.01 15.13
C THR A 9 -6.35 10.36 14.60
N ILE A 10 -6.02 9.16 15.07
CA ILE A 10 -4.85 8.41 14.62
C ILE A 10 -4.99 8.03 13.15
N THR A 11 -6.16 7.56 12.72
CA THR A 11 -6.44 7.20 11.34
C THR A 11 -6.29 8.40 10.41
N ASN A 12 -6.83 9.55 10.80
CA ASN A 12 -6.72 10.79 10.02
C ASN A 12 -5.28 11.25 9.90
N PHE A 13 -4.52 11.13 10.98
CA PHE A 13 -3.10 11.47 10.99
C PHE A 13 -2.31 10.56 10.05
N TYR A 14 -2.59 9.25 10.10
CA TYR A 14 -1.97 8.28 9.20
C TYR A 14 -2.26 8.59 7.73
N GLU A 15 -3.51 8.88 7.41
CA GLU A 15 -3.92 9.24 6.05
C GLU A 15 -3.20 10.50 5.56
N LYS A 16 -3.05 11.49 6.44
CA LYS A 16 -2.32 12.70 6.10
C LYS A 16 -0.86 12.43 5.79
N LEU A 17 -0.20 11.58 6.57
CA LEU A 17 1.20 11.23 6.37
C LEU A 17 1.40 10.38 5.11
N THR A 18 0.49 9.44 4.83
CA THR A 18 0.56 8.67 3.59
C THR A 18 0.35 9.57 2.37
N LYS A 19 -0.50 10.58 2.50
CA LYS A 19 -0.72 11.55 1.43
C LYS A 19 0.55 12.35 1.13
N GLU A 20 1.32 12.69 2.16
CA GLU A 20 2.60 13.37 1.99
C GLU A 20 3.59 12.48 1.23
N ILE A 21 3.65 11.18 1.58
CA ILE A 21 4.48 10.22 0.85
C ILE A 21 4.07 10.14 -0.61
N CYS A 22 2.77 10.08 -0.87
CA CYS A 22 2.24 10.03 -2.24
C CYS A 22 2.61 11.27 -3.04
N ASN A 23 2.43 12.45 -2.45
CA ASN A 23 2.74 13.72 -3.12
C ASN A 23 4.23 13.84 -3.43
N LYS A 24 5.07 13.46 -2.47
CA LYS A 24 6.53 13.50 -2.62
C LYS A 24 7.00 12.59 -3.76
N ASN A 25 6.37 11.45 -3.93
CA ASN A 25 6.76 10.44 -4.91
C ASN A 25 5.90 10.49 -6.18
N ASN A 26 4.99 11.43 -6.26
CA ASN A 26 4.11 11.65 -7.41
C ASN A 26 3.31 10.39 -7.79
N ILE A 27 2.70 9.77 -6.78
CA ILE A 27 1.82 8.62 -6.96
C ILE A 27 0.48 8.89 -6.29
N THR A 28 -0.54 8.13 -6.68
CA THR A 28 -1.86 8.22 -6.06
C THR A 28 -1.90 7.40 -4.78
N GLN A 29 -2.92 7.65 -3.95
CA GLN A 29 -3.14 6.86 -2.74
C GLN A 29 -3.35 5.38 -3.07
N MET A 30 -4.11 5.08 -4.14
CA MET A 30 -4.34 3.69 -4.56
C MET A 30 -3.04 3.01 -5.00
N GLU A 31 -2.18 3.72 -5.73
CA GLU A 31 -0.88 3.20 -6.13
C GLU A 31 -0.01 2.89 -4.91
N TYR A 32 0.01 3.79 -3.95
CA TYR A 32 0.71 3.57 -2.69
C TYR A 32 0.16 2.34 -1.95
N ASN A 33 -1.16 2.25 -1.86
CA ASN A 33 -1.81 1.13 -1.18
C ASN A 33 -1.45 -0.21 -1.84
N ILE A 34 -1.39 -0.24 -3.16
CA ILE A 34 -1.01 -1.45 -3.90
C ILE A 34 0.44 -1.83 -3.62
N LEU A 35 1.36 -0.87 -3.63
CA LEU A 35 2.77 -1.14 -3.33
C LEU A 35 2.93 -1.75 -1.94
N MET A 36 2.28 -1.16 -0.95
CA MET A 36 2.36 -1.64 0.43
C MET A 36 1.69 -3.01 0.59
N PHE A 37 0.58 -3.22 -0.12
CA PHE A 37 -0.11 -4.51 -0.11
C PHE A 37 0.78 -5.62 -0.68
N LEU A 38 1.40 -5.36 -1.81
CA LEU A 38 2.30 -6.34 -2.43
C LEU A 38 3.50 -6.66 -1.55
N TYR A 39 4.02 -5.66 -0.89
CA TYR A 39 5.14 -5.85 0.04
C TYR A 39 4.73 -6.67 1.26
N ASN A 40 3.59 -6.36 1.85
CA ASN A 40 3.12 -7.01 3.07
C ASN A 40 2.51 -8.40 2.82
N ASN A 41 2.18 -8.71 1.56
CA ASN A 41 1.55 -9.98 1.17
C ASN A 41 2.32 -10.59 -0.01
N PRO A 42 3.55 -11.08 0.21
CA PRO A 42 4.39 -11.57 -0.89
C PRO A 42 3.80 -12.78 -1.62
N GLU A 43 2.83 -13.46 -1.05
CA GLU A 43 2.10 -14.55 -1.69
C GLU A 43 1.08 -14.06 -2.72
N CYS A 44 0.66 -12.79 -2.63
CA CYS A 44 -0.32 -12.19 -3.56
C CYS A 44 0.43 -11.46 -4.67
N LYS A 45 0.45 -12.03 -5.87
CA LYS A 45 1.26 -11.53 -6.98
C LYS A 45 0.47 -11.13 -8.22
N THR A 46 -0.86 -11.22 -8.19
CA THR A 46 -1.68 -10.95 -9.36
C THR A 46 -2.70 -9.85 -9.10
N ALA A 47 -3.16 -9.21 -10.19
CA ALA A 47 -4.22 -8.20 -10.12
C ALA A 47 -5.49 -8.78 -9.49
N SER A 48 -5.83 -10.02 -9.83
CA SER A 48 -7.02 -10.69 -9.30
C SER A 48 -6.95 -10.82 -7.77
N GLU A 49 -5.78 -11.15 -7.25
CA GLU A 49 -5.59 -11.28 -5.80
C GLU A 49 -5.71 -9.93 -5.09
N ILE A 50 -5.21 -8.86 -5.71
CA ILE A 50 -5.36 -7.51 -5.17
C ILE A 50 -6.83 -7.11 -5.13
N ILE A 51 -7.56 -7.34 -6.22
CA ILE A 51 -8.99 -7.01 -6.32
C ILE A 51 -9.78 -7.75 -5.24
N GLU A 52 -9.54 -9.04 -5.10
CA GLU A 52 -10.24 -9.89 -4.14
C GLU A 52 -9.94 -9.49 -2.69
N LYS A 53 -8.65 -9.40 -2.34
CA LYS A 53 -8.24 -9.14 -0.96
C LYS A 53 -8.57 -7.72 -0.50
N ARG A 54 -8.43 -6.74 -1.37
CA ARG A 54 -8.71 -5.35 -1.04
C ARG A 54 -10.14 -4.92 -1.36
N LYS A 55 -10.93 -5.80 -1.95
CA LYS A 55 -12.31 -5.48 -2.38
C LYS A 55 -12.36 -4.22 -3.23
N SER A 56 -11.40 -4.09 -4.12
CA SER A 56 -11.29 -2.95 -5.04
C SER A 56 -11.93 -3.27 -6.38
N THR A 57 -12.23 -2.24 -7.17
CA THR A 57 -12.75 -2.45 -8.51
C THR A 57 -11.64 -2.84 -9.47
N LYS A 58 -11.99 -3.64 -10.48
CA LYS A 58 -11.06 -4.07 -11.53
C LYS A 58 -10.44 -2.87 -12.27
N SER A 59 -11.26 -1.89 -12.63
CA SER A 59 -10.81 -0.68 -13.32
C SER A 59 -9.78 0.09 -12.53
N HIS A 60 -10.05 0.30 -11.25
CA HIS A 60 -9.18 1.07 -10.37
C HIS A 60 -7.82 0.40 -10.21
N VAL A 61 -7.82 -0.92 -9.97
CA VAL A 61 -6.59 -1.69 -9.84
C VAL A 61 -5.82 -1.70 -11.16
N SER A 62 -6.49 -1.97 -12.26
CA SER A 62 -5.88 -2.04 -13.59
C SER A 62 -5.18 -0.72 -13.97
N ASN A 63 -5.86 0.41 -13.77
CA ASN A 63 -5.31 1.72 -14.08
C ASN A 63 -4.11 2.05 -13.18
N SER A 64 -4.21 1.72 -11.90
CA SER A 64 -3.12 1.94 -10.95
C SER A 64 -1.88 1.11 -11.30
N LEU A 65 -2.07 -0.15 -11.69
CA LEU A 65 -0.96 -1.02 -12.10
C LEU A 65 -0.29 -0.51 -13.37
N LYS A 66 -1.05 -0.01 -14.33
CA LYS A 66 -0.49 0.60 -15.55
C LYS A 66 0.42 1.78 -15.20
N ASN A 67 -0.03 2.65 -14.31
CA ASN A 67 0.74 3.82 -13.90
C ASN A 67 1.99 3.44 -13.13
N LEU A 68 1.88 2.47 -12.23
CA LEU A 68 3.03 1.95 -11.48
C LEU A 68 4.09 1.36 -12.42
N GLU A 69 3.66 0.61 -13.42
CA GLU A 69 4.56 0.01 -14.40
C GLU A 69 5.21 1.08 -15.26
N LYS A 70 4.42 2.07 -15.71
CA LYS A 70 4.92 3.19 -16.51
C LYS A 70 6.02 3.96 -15.75
N ASN A 71 5.85 4.12 -14.44
CA ASN A 71 6.80 4.83 -13.58
C ASN A 71 7.93 3.94 -13.07
N LYS A 72 8.01 2.71 -13.57
CA LYS A 72 9.07 1.73 -13.25
C LYS A 72 9.14 1.37 -11.76
N LEU A 73 7.99 1.37 -11.11
CA LEU A 73 7.87 0.95 -9.71
C LEU A 73 7.56 -0.54 -9.60
N ILE A 74 6.91 -1.09 -10.62
CA ILE A 74 6.63 -2.52 -10.73
C ILE A 74 6.93 -2.99 -12.15
N ILE A 75 7.05 -4.31 -12.31
CA ILE A 75 7.07 -4.95 -13.61
C ILE A 75 6.08 -6.10 -13.56
N ARG A 76 5.40 -6.36 -14.68
CA ARG A 76 4.46 -7.46 -14.83
C ARG A 76 4.99 -8.43 -15.84
N LYS A 77 5.01 -9.72 -15.48
CA LYS A 77 5.51 -10.78 -16.35
C LYS A 77 4.49 -11.91 -16.44
N GLN A 78 4.22 -12.33 -17.67
CA GLN A 78 3.40 -13.49 -17.93
C GLN A 78 4.11 -14.75 -17.45
N LYS A 79 3.40 -15.60 -16.70
CA LYS A 79 3.97 -16.87 -16.21
C LYS A 79 3.75 -17.95 -17.23
N GLY A 80 4.84 -18.39 -17.88
CA GLY A 80 4.77 -19.42 -18.93
C GLY A 80 3.91 -19.01 -20.11
N ASN A 81 3.08 -19.92 -20.59
CA ASN A 81 2.19 -19.66 -21.73
C ASN A 81 0.78 -19.21 -21.33
N ASN A 82 0.55 -18.99 -20.03
CA ASN A 82 -0.78 -18.60 -19.54
C ASN A 82 -0.92 -17.08 -19.54
N LYS A 83 -1.60 -16.55 -20.57
CA LYS A 83 -1.83 -15.11 -20.71
C LYS A 83 -2.73 -14.53 -19.62
N LYS A 84 -3.47 -15.36 -18.90
CA LYS A 84 -4.35 -14.94 -17.82
C LYS A 84 -3.63 -14.78 -16.49
N TYR A 85 -2.41 -15.33 -16.38
CA TYR A 85 -1.65 -15.31 -15.14
C TYR A 85 -0.43 -14.42 -15.31
N ILE A 86 -0.59 -13.17 -14.91
CA ILE A 86 0.48 -12.16 -14.98
C ILE A 86 0.92 -11.84 -13.57
N GLU A 87 2.18 -12.14 -13.27
CA GLU A 87 2.75 -11.86 -11.96
C GLU A 87 3.31 -10.44 -11.89
N ILE A 88 3.13 -9.82 -10.74
CA ILE A 88 3.58 -8.46 -10.46
C ILE A 88 4.82 -8.53 -9.57
N PHE A 89 5.89 -7.83 -9.95
CA PHE A 89 7.13 -7.77 -9.17
C PHE A 89 7.45 -6.32 -8.82
N LEU A 90 7.81 -6.08 -7.56
CA LEU A 90 8.27 -4.77 -7.12
C LEU A 90 9.68 -4.52 -7.63
N LEU A 91 9.90 -3.36 -8.21
CA LEU A 91 11.22 -2.96 -8.70
C LEU A 91 11.98 -2.15 -7.65
N GLU A 92 13.27 -2.02 -7.87
CA GLU A 92 14.18 -1.33 -6.95
C GLU A 92 13.70 0.09 -6.59
N LYS A 93 13.19 0.82 -7.57
CA LYS A 93 12.71 2.20 -7.38
C LYS A 93 11.57 2.29 -6.37
N SER A 94 10.77 1.25 -6.24
CA SER A 94 9.65 1.23 -5.27
C SER A 94 10.11 1.11 -3.83
N LYS A 95 11.34 0.64 -3.60
CA LYS A 95 11.84 0.40 -2.23
C LYS A 95 11.88 1.67 -1.38
N VAL A 96 12.18 2.81 -1.98
CA VAL A 96 12.19 4.10 -1.26
C VAL A 96 10.80 4.37 -0.68
N ILE A 97 9.78 4.24 -1.51
CA ILE A 97 8.39 4.48 -1.10
C ILE A 97 7.96 3.46 -0.04
N ILE A 98 8.28 2.20 -0.26
CA ILE A 98 7.92 1.12 0.66
C ILE A 98 8.60 1.32 2.01
N ASN A 99 9.86 1.72 2.03
CA ASN A 99 10.57 1.98 3.28
C ASN A 99 9.97 3.16 4.05
N GLU A 100 9.56 4.21 3.35
CA GLU A 100 8.86 5.34 3.97
C GLU A 100 7.54 4.85 4.61
N GLY A 101 6.79 4.03 3.87
CA GLY A 101 5.54 3.46 4.37
C GLY A 101 5.73 2.53 5.56
N LYS A 102 6.77 1.70 5.52
CA LYS A 102 7.11 0.80 6.64
C LYS A 102 7.45 1.58 7.90
N ASN A 103 8.26 2.62 7.77
CA ASN A 103 8.63 3.46 8.91
C ASN A 103 7.41 4.15 9.49
N LEU A 104 6.52 4.63 8.63
CA LEU A 104 5.27 5.24 9.07
C LEU A 104 4.40 4.24 9.83
N GLN A 105 4.22 3.04 9.32
CA GLN A 105 3.43 1.98 9.97
C GLN A 105 4.03 1.61 11.32
N LYS A 106 5.35 1.48 11.40
CA LYS A 106 6.05 1.17 12.64
C LYS A 106 5.84 2.26 13.68
N ASN A 107 6.01 3.52 13.30
CA ASN A 107 5.85 4.65 14.20
C ASN A 107 4.41 4.75 14.69
N LEU A 108 3.46 4.53 13.82
CA LEU A 108 2.04 4.56 14.17
C LEU A 108 1.68 3.44 15.14
N SER A 109 2.23 2.25 14.93
CA SER A 109 2.03 1.12 15.85
C SER A 109 2.57 1.41 17.24
N ILE A 110 3.73 2.06 17.33
CA ILE A 110 4.32 2.46 18.60
C ILE A 110 3.43 3.48 19.30
N ILE A 111 2.93 4.48 18.57
CA ILE A 111 2.04 5.49 19.12
C ILE A 111 0.75 4.84 19.64
N TYR A 112 0.19 3.92 18.87
CA TYR A 112 -1.04 3.22 19.22
C TYR A 112 -0.84 2.39 20.50
N LEU A 113 0.29 1.70 20.61
CA LEU A 113 0.62 0.90 21.77
C LEU A 113 0.80 1.76 23.03
N LYS A 114 1.48 2.89 22.91
CA LYS A 114 1.65 3.82 24.02
C LYS A 114 0.31 4.33 24.52
N GLU A 115 -0.59 4.70 23.63
CA GLU A 115 -1.94 5.14 23.99
C GLU A 115 -2.71 4.04 24.73
N PHE A 116 -2.59 2.79 24.25
CA PHE A 116 -3.24 1.66 24.90
C PHE A 116 -2.70 1.43 26.32
N LEU A 117 -1.37 1.49 26.50
CA LEU A 117 -0.73 1.26 27.80
C LEU A 117 -1.03 2.38 28.78
N LEU A 118 -1.17 3.61 28.32
CA LEU A 118 -1.44 4.75 29.20
C LEU A 118 -2.87 4.81 29.72
N LYS A 119 -3.76 3.99 29.16
CA LYS A 119 -5.16 3.95 29.54
C LYS A 119 -5.50 3.07 30.75
N LYS A 120 -4.51 2.50 31.36
CA LYS A 120 -4.76 1.67 32.57
C LYS A 120 -5.01 2.52 33.80
#